data_57db9c099a640e2cc099fa8414e5d438
#
_entry.id   57db9c099a640e2cc099fa8414e5d438
#
_cell.length_a   1.000
_cell.length_b   1.000
_cell.length_c   1.000
_cell.angle_alpha   90.00
_cell.angle_beta   90.00
_cell.angle_gamma   90.00
#
_symmetry.space_group_name_H-M   'P 1'
#
loop_
_entity.id
_entity.type
_entity.pdbx_description
1 polymer ?
#
loop_
_entity_poly.entity_id
_entity_poly.type
_entity_poly.pdbx_seq_one_letter_code
_entity_poly.pdbx_strand_id
1 'polypeptide(L)'
;MARVALHSPDLLFGSKVEGALRAAGHEVVRGEDGDVAVVDLTEGEVPDPPGVPTIAYYLHTDQDTRRRAEAAGYDLVVPRSRMNREAAALVERLLSR
;
A
#
# COMPACT_ATOMS: atom_id res chain seq x y z
N MET A 1 10.24 4.34 12.93
CA MET A 1 10.50 4.89 11.59
C MET A 1 10.85 3.76 10.64
N ALA A 2 10.19 3.69 9.51
CA ALA A 2 10.38 2.61 8.56
C ALA A 2 10.62 3.15 7.16
N ARG A 3 11.21 2.32 6.30
CA ARG A 3 11.31 2.59 4.88
C ARG A 3 10.12 1.91 4.20
N VAL A 4 9.27 2.69 3.56
CA VAL A 4 8.07 2.20 2.89
C VAL A 4 8.29 2.26 1.38
N ALA A 5 8.21 1.10 0.72
CA ALA A 5 8.30 1.02 -0.73
C ALA A 5 6.90 1.24 -1.31
N LEU A 6 6.72 2.32 -2.06
CA LEU A 6 5.43 2.67 -2.66
C LEU A 6 5.45 2.34 -4.14
N HIS A 7 4.52 1.48 -4.56
CA HIS A 7 4.36 1.05 -5.96
C HIS A 7 3.00 1.55 -6.46
N SER A 8 2.99 2.70 -7.11
CA SER A 8 1.76 3.31 -7.62
C SER A 8 1.99 3.96 -8.98
N PRO A 9 1.17 3.63 -9.98
CA PRO A 9 1.20 4.33 -11.26
C PRO A 9 0.48 5.68 -11.21
N ASP A 10 -0.36 5.91 -10.20
CA ASP A 10 -1.10 7.16 -10.03
C ASP A 10 -0.26 8.14 -9.21
N LEU A 11 0.38 9.09 -9.91
CA LEU A 11 1.27 10.04 -9.27
C LEU A 11 0.55 10.95 -8.27
N LEU A 12 -0.69 11.34 -8.55
CA LEU A 12 -1.42 12.22 -7.66
C LEU A 12 -1.80 11.54 -6.36
N PHE A 13 -2.39 10.36 -6.44
CA PHE A 13 -2.76 9.60 -5.25
C PHE A 13 -1.51 9.11 -4.50
N GLY A 14 -0.52 8.63 -5.24
CA GLY A 14 0.75 8.21 -4.66
C GLY A 14 1.41 9.32 -3.87
N SER A 15 1.36 10.56 -4.37
CA SER A 15 1.91 11.71 -3.66
C SER A 15 1.19 12.00 -2.35
N LYS A 16 -0.14 11.80 -2.32
CA LYS A 16 -0.90 11.97 -1.07
C LYS A 16 -0.49 10.93 -0.02
N VAL A 17 -0.39 9.68 -0.43
CA VAL A 17 0.05 8.61 0.46
C VAL A 17 1.47 8.86 0.95
N GLU A 18 2.36 9.23 0.04
CA GLU A 18 3.75 9.54 0.37
C GLU A 18 3.82 10.69 1.39
N GLY A 19 3.07 11.77 1.16
CA GLY A 19 3.04 12.92 2.07
C GLY A 19 2.58 12.53 3.47
N ALA A 20 1.54 11.71 3.57
CA ALA A 20 1.03 11.25 4.87
C ALA A 20 2.05 10.38 5.60
N LEU A 21 2.75 9.50 4.89
CA LEU A 21 3.76 8.62 5.48
C LEU A 21 4.99 9.42 5.93
N ARG A 22 5.44 10.37 5.12
CA ARG A 22 6.57 11.24 5.50
C ARG A 22 6.23 12.10 6.70
N ALA A 23 5.00 12.62 6.76
CA ALA A 23 4.54 13.42 7.90
C ALA A 23 4.53 12.60 9.19
N ALA A 24 4.34 11.28 9.08
CA ALA A 24 4.38 10.36 10.23
C ALA A 24 5.80 9.88 10.56
N GLY A 25 6.80 10.37 9.86
CA GLY A 25 8.22 10.05 10.15
C GLY A 25 8.78 8.88 9.38
N HIS A 26 8.07 8.37 8.38
CA HIS A 26 8.57 7.25 7.56
C HIS A 26 9.33 7.78 6.34
N GLU A 27 10.32 7.01 5.88
CA GLU A 27 10.97 7.24 4.61
C GLU A 27 10.14 6.55 3.52
N VAL A 28 9.93 7.20 2.38
CA VAL A 28 9.19 6.61 1.27
C VAL A 28 10.11 6.52 0.06
N VAL A 29 10.21 5.33 -0.52
CA VAL A 29 11.02 5.08 -1.71
C VAL A 29 10.13 4.49 -2.80
N ARG A 30 10.51 4.69 -4.06
CA ARG A 30 9.78 4.15 -5.21
C ARG A 30 10.72 3.28 -6.03
N GLY A 31 10.21 2.08 -6.39
CA GLY A 31 11.00 1.15 -7.20
C GLY A 31 12.16 0.51 -6.48
N GLU A 32 12.19 0.55 -5.16
CA GLU A 32 13.23 -0.03 -4.33
C GLU A 32 12.61 -0.86 -3.21
N ASP A 33 13.42 -1.65 -2.53
CA ASP A 33 12.96 -2.46 -1.41
C ASP A 33 12.79 -1.60 -0.15
N GLY A 34 11.81 -1.97 0.67
CA GLY A 34 11.55 -1.31 1.94
C GLY A 34 11.24 -2.34 3.03
N ASP A 35 10.97 -1.83 4.22
CA ASP A 35 10.55 -2.68 5.36
C ASP A 35 9.10 -3.11 5.21
N VAL A 36 8.31 -2.27 4.53
CA VAL A 36 6.89 -2.49 4.23
C VAL A 36 6.67 -2.02 2.80
N ALA A 37 5.80 -2.70 2.06
CA ALA A 37 5.44 -2.27 0.71
C ALA A 37 3.97 -1.86 0.66
N VAL A 38 3.69 -0.78 -0.06
CA VAL A 38 2.32 -0.33 -0.37
C VAL A 38 2.14 -0.44 -1.87
N VAL A 39 1.16 -1.21 -2.30
CA VAL A 39 0.96 -1.54 -3.71
C VAL A 39 -0.41 -1.05 -4.19
N ASP A 40 -0.38 -0.27 -5.26
CA ASP A 40 -1.58 0.27 -5.90
C ASP A 40 -2.14 -0.76 -6.89
N LEU A 41 -3.35 -1.23 -6.63
CA LEU A 41 -4.05 -2.17 -7.50
C LEU A 41 -5.23 -1.53 -8.22
N THR A 42 -5.28 -0.20 -8.28
CA THR A 42 -6.43 0.51 -8.85
C THR A 42 -6.59 0.31 -10.36
N GLU A 43 -5.56 -0.19 -11.04
CA GLU A 43 -5.66 -0.53 -12.46
C GLU A 43 -6.10 -1.96 -12.70
N GLY A 44 -6.37 -2.72 -11.64
CA GLY A 44 -6.91 -4.08 -11.76
C GLY A 44 -5.88 -5.19 -11.91
N GLU A 45 -4.61 -4.87 -11.99
CA GLU A 45 -3.55 -5.87 -12.03
C GLU A 45 -3.11 -6.22 -10.61
N VAL A 46 -2.90 -7.51 -10.37
CA VAL A 46 -2.51 -8.01 -9.04
C VAL A 46 -1.20 -8.79 -9.20
N PRO A 47 -0.05 -8.11 -9.05
CA PRO A 47 1.24 -8.81 -9.09
C PRO A 47 1.43 -9.63 -7.81
N ASP A 48 2.39 -10.53 -7.83
CA ASP A 48 2.76 -11.26 -6.63
C ASP A 48 3.26 -10.27 -5.57
N PRO A 49 2.86 -10.45 -4.29
CA PRO A 49 3.35 -9.55 -3.24
C PRO A 49 4.85 -9.71 -3.05
N PRO A 50 5.56 -8.59 -2.77
CA PRO A 50 6.98 -8.68 -2.44
C PRO A 50 7.19 -9.42 -1.12
N GLY A 51 8.43 -9.81 -0.83
CA GLY A 51 8.77 -10.63 0.33
C GLY A 51 8.77 -9.91 1.68
N VAL A 52 8.15 -8.75 1.77
CA VAL A 52 8.01 -7.96 3.01
C VAL A 52 6.53 -7.77 3.32
N PRO A 53 6.17 -7.35 4.54
CA PRO A 53 4.76 -7.04 4.84
C PRO A 53 4.19 -6.03 3.84
N THR A 54 2.98 -6.29 3.36
CA THR A 54 2.39 -5.53 2.25
C THR A 54 0.99 -5.02 2.56
N ILE A 55 0.71 -3.82 2.06
CA ILE A 55 -0.63 -3.27 2.02
C ILE A 55 -0.98 -3.05 0.55
N ALA A 56 -2.10 -3.59 0.11
CA ALA A 56 -2.61 -3.31 -1.23
C ALA A 56 -3.86 -2.44 -1.12
N TYR A 57 -4.04 -1.49 -2.03
CA TYR A 57 -5.28 -0.74 -2.08
C TYR A 57 -5.89 -0.81 -3.48
N TYR A 58 -7.22 -0.82 -3.52
CA TYR A 58 -7.99 -1.05 -4.72
C TYR A 58 -9.16 -0.07 -4.79
N LEU A 59 -9.81 0.04 -5.95
CA LEU A 59 -11.02 0.84 -6.07
C LEU A 59 -12.17 0.09 -5.38
N HIS A 60 -12.91 0.76 -4.50
CA HIS A 60 -13.95 0.13 -3.67
C HIS A 60 -15.02 -0.60 -4.48
N THR A 61 -15.21 -0.24 -5.74
CA THR A 61 -16.16 -0.92 -6.64
C THR A 61 -15.58 -2.18 -7.29
N ASP A 62 -14.28 -2.39 -7.19
CA ASP A 62 -13.60 -3.51 -7.85
C ASP A 62 -13.37 -4.66 -6.87
N GLN A 63 -14.43 -5.39 -6.55
CA GLN A 63 -14.38 -6.50 -5.61
C GLN A 63 -13.59 -7.70 -6.14
N ASP A 64 -13.48 -7.83 -7.46
CA ASP A 64 -12.69 -8.90 -8.07
C ASP A 64 -11.20 -8.73 -7.75
N THR A 65 -10.68 -7.49 -7.92
CA THR A 65 -9.29 -7.19 -7.58
C THR A 65 -9.04 -7.42 -6.09
N ARG A 66 -9.99 -7.04 -5.23
CA ARG A 66 -9.89 -7.31 -3.79
C ARG A 66 -9.70 -8.79 -3.52
N ARG A 67 -10.56 -9.64 -4.09
CA ARG A 67 -10.48 -11.09 -3.86
C ARG A 67 -9.18 -11.67 -4.36
N ARG A 68 -8.71 -11.22 -5.53
CA ARG A 68 -7.44 -11.70 -6.10
C ARG A 68 -6.25 -11.30 -5.24
N ALA A 69 -6.27 -10.10 -4.68
CA ALA A 69 -5.19 -9.64 -3.80
C ALA A 69 -5.16 -10.43 -2.51
N GLU A 70 -6.32 -10.69 -1.91
CA GLU A 70 -6.40 -11.52 -0.71
C GLU A 70 -5.88 -12.93 -0.98
N ALA A 71 -6.26 -13.50 -2.12
CA ALA A 71 -5.81 -14.84 -2.51
C ALA A 71 -4.31 -14.87 -2.82
N ALA A 72 -3.75 -13.77 -3.30
CA ALA A 72 -2.32 -13.68 -3.61
C ALA A 72 -1.43 -13.57 -2.37
N GLY A 73 -2.01 -13.27 -1.20
CA GLY A 73 -1.26 -13.24 0.05
C GLY A 73 -0.84 -11.87 0.54
N TYR A 74 -1.45 -10.79 0.05
CA TYR A 74 -1.21 -9.46 0.61
C TYR A 74 -1.70 -9.41 2.06
N ASP A 75 -0.91 -8.80 2.95
CA ASP A 75 -1.20 -8.80 4.38
C ASP A 75 -2.42 -7.95 4.74
N LEU A 76 -2.55 -6.78 4.11
CA LEU A 76 -3.72 -5.93 4.25
C LEU A 76 -4.21 -5.55 2.86
N VAL A 77 -5.51 -5.63 2.64
CA VAL A 77 -6.14 -5.23 1.38
C VAL A 77 -7.26 -4.26 1.73
N VAL A 78 -7.11 -3.00 1.35
CA VAL A 78 -8.00 -1.93 1.78
C VAL A 78 -8.49 -1.12 0.57
N PRO A 79 -9.67 -0.51 0.66
CA PRO A 79 -10.09 0.40 -0.40
C PRO A 79 -9.23 1.66 -0.41
N ARG A 80 -9.09 2.26 -1.59
CA ARG A 80 -8.30 3.46 -1.80
C ARG A 80 -8.65 4.58 -0.82
N SER A 81 -9.93 4.76 -0.51
CA SER A 81 -10.37 5.79 0.42
C SER A 81 -9.80 5.59 1.81
N ARG A 82 -9.75 4.34 2.25
CA ARG A 82 -9.17 4.03 3.56
C ARG A 82 -7.66 4.28 3.56
N MET A 83 -6.97 3.89 2.48
CA MET A 83 -5.54 4.16 2.34
C MET A 83 -5.27 5.67 2.41
N ASN A 84 -6.10 6.48 1.76
CA ASN A 84 -5.95 7.93 1.79
C ASN A 84 -6.08 8.51 3.19
N ARG A 85 -6.97 7.95 4.02
CA ARG A 85 -7.22 8.48 5.39
C ARG A 85 -6.28 7.91 6.44
N GLU A 86 -5.83 6.67 6.25
CA GLU A 86 -5.20 5.89 7.33
C GLU A 86 -3.84 5.33 6.96
N ALA A 87 -3.17 5.88 5.94
CA ALA A 87 -1.90 5.32 5.44
C ALA A 87 -0.89 5.05 6.56
N ALA A 88 -0.61 6.03 7.40
CA ALA A 88 0.36 5.88 8.46
C ALA A 88 -0.08 4.83 9.49
N ALA A 89 -1.35 4.85 9.89
CA ALA A 89 -1.87 3.88 10.86
C ALA A 89 -1.80 2.45 10.33
N LEU A 90 -2.07 2.25 9.03
CA LEU A 90 -2.01 0.93 8.42
C LEU A 90 -0.58 0.41 8.37
N VAL A 91 0.39 1.27 8.02
CA VAL A 91 1.81 0.90 8.02
C VAL A 91 2.25 0.54 9.43
N GLU A 92 1.91 1.36 10.42
CA GLU A 92 2.29 1.11 11.81
C GLU A 92 1.67 -0.17 12.34
N ARG A 93 0.45 -0.50 11.92
CA ARG A 93 -0.20 -1.76 12.27
C ARG A 93 0.60 -2.97 11.76
N LEU A 94 1.13 -2.91 10.54
CA LEU A 94 1.97 -3.98 10.01
C LEU A 94 3.29 -4.07 10.75
N LEU A 95 3.90 -2.95 11.09
CA LEU A 95 5.18 -2.92 11.80
C LEU A 95 5.07 -3.46 13.22
N SER A 96 3.87 -3.43 13.80
CA SER A 96 3.62 -3.88 15.18
C SER A 96 3.28 -5.37 15.30
N ARG A 97 3.24 -6.08 14.18
CA ARG A 97 2.88 -7.51 14.15
C ARG A 97 3.97 -8.41 14.65
#